data_156b8dbd23faf249705d9670eef217ba
#
_entry.id   156b8dbd23faf249705d9670eef217ba
#
_cell.length_a   1.000
_cell.length_b   1.000
_cell.length_c   1.000
_cell.angle_alpha   90.00
_cell.angle_beta   90.00
_cell.angle_gamma   90.00
#
_symmetry.space_group_name_H-M   'P 1'
#
loop_
_entity.id
_entity.type
_entity.pdbx_description
1 polymer ?
#
loop_
_entity_poly.entity_id
_entity_poly.type
_entity_poly.pdbx_seq_one_letter_code
_entity_poly.pdbx_strand_id
1 'polypeptide(L)'
;MSFEPVYNAHSRALILGTWPSPKSREMAFYYGHPQNRFWPMLAALTSEPVPAREDIEAKMQIILRHGLALWDTLERCTITGASDASIRDAVPNDIAALLAKAPIEAVFCNGATAYRIYTKYLQPVSGIAAVKLPSTSPANAACRPETLRETWGAALLPWINK
;
A
#
# COMPACT_ATOMS: atom_id res chain seq x y z
N MET A 1 4.04 -13.39 -7.83
CA MET A 1 2.70 -13.35 -7.24
C MET A 1 2.62 -12.27 -6.18
N SER A 2 1.50 -11.59 -6.10
CA SER A 2 1.29 -10.61 -5.04
C SER A 2 1.01 -11.29 -3.70
N PHE A 3 1.11 -10.51 -2.62
CA PHE A 3 0.72 -10.99 -1.30
C PHE A 3 -0.81 -11.00 -1.17
N GLU A 4 -1.30 -11.76 -0.19
CA GLU A 4 -2.71 -11.70 0.18
C GLU A 4 -3.07 -10.32 0.73
N PRO A 5 -4.28 -9.82 0.48
CA PRO A 5 -4.68 -8.55 1.06
C PRO A 5 -4.82 -8.64 2.58
N VAL A 6 -4.48 -7.56 3.26
CA VAL A 6 -4.68 -7.42 4.70
C VAL A 6 -5.93 -6.58 4.91
N TYR A 7 -6.96 -7.15 5.51
CA TYR A 7 -8.24 -6.46 5.75
C TYR A 7 -9.07 -7.20 6.79
N ASN A 8 -10.09 -6.51 7.31
CA ASN A 8 -11.15 -7.14 8.09
C ASN A 8 -12.48 -6.42 7.81
N ALA A 9 -13.52 -6.79 8.55
CA ALA A 9 -14.85 -6.21 8.34
C ALA A 9 -14.95 -4.73 8.70
N HIS A 10 -13.93 -4.16 9.30
CA HIS A 10 -13.88 -2.75 9.68
C HIS A 10 -12.95 -1.92 8.81
N SER A 11 -12.31 -2.52 7.81
CA SER A 11 -11.40 -1.82 6.91
C SER A 11 -12.20 -0.89 5.98
N ARG A 12 -11.89 0.42 6.01
CA ARG A 12 -12.60 1.44 5.24
C ARG A 12 -11.69 2.20 4.27
N ALA A 13 -10.40 2.23 4.52
CA ALA A 13 -9.42 2.88 3.67
C ALA A 13 -8.40 1.87 3.18
N LEU A 14 -8.26 1.74 1.87
CA LEU A 14 -7.35 0.77 1.22
C LEU A 14 -6.11 1.49 0.72
N ILE A 15 -4.94 0.98 1.10
CA ILE A 15 -3.66 1.45 0.61
C ILE A 15 -3.14 0.44 -0.40
N LEU A 16 -2.82 0.90 -1.60
CA LEU A 16 -2.35 0.05 -2.69
C LEU A 16 -0.92 0.40 -3.09
N GLY A 17 -0.07 -0.63 -3.14
CA GLY A 17 1.21 -0.56 -3.82
C GLY A 17 1.11 -1.06 -5.24
N THR A 18 2.25 -1.19 -5.91
CA THR A 18 2.29 -1.70 -7.28
C THR A 18 2.43 -3.21 -7.29
N TRP A 19 3.56 -3.70 -6.83
CA TRP A 19 3.90 -5.12 -6.78
C TRP A 19 5.11 -5.28 -5.85
N PRO A 20 5.24 -6.39 -5.11
CA PRO A 20 6.30 -6.51 -4.11
C PRO A 20 7.69 -6.41 -4.72
N SER A 21 8.57 -5.62 -4.08
CA SER A 21 9.98 -5.58 -4.42
C SER A 21 10.64 -6.93 -4.10
N PRO A 22 11.85 -7.22 -4.65
CA PRO A 22 12.56 -8.44 -4.27
C PRO A 22 12.76 -8.57 -2.76
N LYS A 23 13.08 -7.48 -2.06
CA LYS A 23 13.27 -7.50 -0.60
C LYS A 23 11.96 -7.74 0.14
N SER A 24 10.84 -7.17 -0.33
CA SER A 24 9.53 -7.46 0.26
C SER A 24 9.16 -8.93 0.10
N ARG A 25 9.49 -9.52 -1.06
CA ARG A 25 9.24 -10.95 -1.28
C ARG A 25 10.08 -11.84 -0.38
N GLU A 26 11.34 -11.46 -0.12
CA GLU A 26 12.19 -12.17 0.85
C GLU A 26 11.57 -12.14 2.25
N MET A 27 11.00 -11.01 2.63
CA MET A 27 10.35 -10.86 3.94
C MET A 27 8.93 -11.43 3.96
N ALA A 28 8.40 -11.81 2.79
CA ALA A 28 7.05 -12.34 2.61
C ALA A 28 5.95 -11.40 3.11
N PHE A 29 6.20 -10.08 3.05
CA PHE A 29 5.19 -9.11 3.43
C PHE A 29 5.46 -7.73 2.79
N TYR A 30 4.43 -6.88 2.81
CA TYR A 30 4.42 -5.57 2.17
C TYR A 30 5.51 -4.66 2.73
N TYR A 31 6.16 -3.93 1.83
CA TYR A 31 7.14 -2.90 2.18
C TYR A 31 8.25 -3.42 3.09
N GLY A 32 8.70 -4.64 2.84
CA GLY A 32 9.70 -5.31 3.67
C GLY A 32 11.15 -4.87 3.42
N HIS A 33 11.41 -4.03 2.39
CA HIS A 33 12.75 -3.51 2.17
C HIS A 33 13.20 -2.70 3.40
N PRO A 34 14.43 -2.93 3.92
CA PRO A 34 14.87 -2.28 5.16
C PRO A 34 14.83 -0.75 5.13
N GLN A 35 14.96 -0.15 3.94
CA GLN A 35 14.98 1.30 3.78
C GLN A 35 13.63 1.86 3.33
N ASN A 36 12.59 1.02 3.17
CA ASN A 36 11.26 1.53 2.86
C ASN A 36 10.70 2.25 4.07
N ARG A 37 10.17 3.44 3.85
CA ARG A 37 9.71 4.32 4.94
C ARG A 37 8.27 4.09 5.34
N PHE A 38 7.58 3.12 4.73
CA PHE A 38 6.15 2.91 4.97
C PHE A 38 5.84 2.63 6.44
N TRP A 39 6.50 1.63 7.03
CA TRP A 39 6.19 1.21 8.40
C TRP A 39 6.57 2.25 9.44
N PRO A 40 7.75 2.91 9.37
CA PRO A 40 8.05 4.01 10.28
C PRO A 40 7.06 5.17 10.14
N MET A 41 6.68 5.52 8.92
CA MET A 41 5.71 6.58 8.66
C MET A 41 4.35 6.23 9.25
N LEU A 42 3.84 5.03 8.97
CA LEU A 42 2.52 4.61 9.44
C LEU A 42 2.48 4.50 10.96
N ALA A 43 3.54 3.97 11.57
CA ALA A 43 3.65 3.91 13.03
C ALA A 43 3.54 5.31 13.65
N ALA A 44 4.21 6.30 13.05
CA ALA A 44 4.12 7.68 13.53
C ALA A 44 2.70 8.24 13.42
N LEU A 45 2.00 7.97 12.32
CA LEU A 45 0.63 8.46 12.11
C LEU A 45 -0.38 7.81 13.05
N THR A 46 -0.14 6.57 13.46
CA THR A 46 -1.06 5.82 14.31
C THR A 46 -0.67 5.84 15.77
N SER A 47 0.42 6.52 16.13
CA SER A 47 0.98 6.55 17.50
C SER A 47 1.34 5.16 18.01
N GLU A 48 1.77 4.29 17.12
CA GLU A 48 2.20 2.95 17.45
C GLU A 48 3.72 2.86 17.46
N PRO A 49 4.33 1.91 18.19
CA PRO A 49 5.75 1.64 18.04
C PRO A 49 6.07 1.16 16.63
N VAL A 50 7.26 1.48 16.13
CA VAL A 50 7.70 0.98 14.83
C VAL A 50 7.87 -0.53 14.94
N PRO A 51 7.16 -1.34 14.13
CA PRO A 51 7.28 -2.79 14.22
C PRO A 51 8.66 -3.25 13.76
N ALA A 52 9.16 -4.33 14.37
CA ALA A 52 10.38 -4.95 13.89
C ALA A 52 10.20 -5.42 12.45
N ARG A 53 11.27 -5.38 11.67
CA ARG A 53 11.22 -5.65 10.24
C ARG A 53 10.55 -7.01 9.91
N GLU A 54 10.86 -8.03 10.68
CA GLU A 54 10.34 -9.40 10.49
C GLU A 54 9.06 -9.68 11.27
N ASP A 55 8.54 -8.72 12.02
CA ASP A 55 7.34 -8.91 12.84
C ASP A 55 6.09 -8.63 12.01
N ILE A 56 5.70 -9.60 11.20
CA ILE A 56 4.55 -9.52 10.31
C ILE A 56 3.26 -9.31 11.10
N GLU A 57 3.12 -10.00 12.24
CA GLU A 57 1.92 -9.88 13.05
C GLU A 57 1.72 -8.46 13.57
N ALA A 58 2.78 -7.80 14.05
CA ALA A 58 2.69 -6.42 14.51
C ALA A 58 2.30 -5.48 13.38
N LYS A 59 2.85 -5.72 12.17
CA LYS A 59 2.50 -4.94 10.98
C LYS A 59 1.03 -5.10 10.62
N MET A 60 0.53 -6.32 10.62
CA MET A 60 -0.88 -6.59 10.33
C MET A 60 -1.80 -5.92 11.36
N GLN A 61 -1.43 -5.96 12.64
CA GLN A 61 -2.24 -5.37 13.69
C GLN A 61 -2.34 -3.85 13.56
N ILE A 62 -1.28 -3.17 13.14
CA ILE A 62 -1.36 -1.73 12.88
C ILE A 62 -2.40 -1.43 11.79
N ILE A 63 -2.38 -2.17 10.71
CA ILE A 63 -3.33 -2.00 9.60
C ILE A 63 -4.76 -2.23 10.10
N LEU A 64 -5.00 -3.37 10.73
CA LEU A 64 -6.36 -3.78 11.09
C LEU A 64 -6.94 -2.96 12.23
N ARG A 65 -6.11 -2.57 13.21
CA ARG A 65 -6.55 -1.83 14.37
C ARG A 65 -7.04 -0.43 14.02
N HIS A 66 -6.55 0.13 12.93
CA HIS A 66 -6.85 1.52 12.56
C HIS A 66 -7.80 1.63 11.37
N GLY A 67 -8.50 0.56 11.02
CA GLY A 67 -9.51 0.60 9.98
C GLY A 67 -8.95 0.67 8.56
N LEU A 68 -7.73 0.23 8.38
CA LEU A 68 -7.04 0.24 7.09
C LEU A 68 -7.09 -1.12 6.43
N ALA A 69 -6.77 -1.14 5.15
CA ALA A 69 -6.51 -2.36 4.39
C ALA A 69 -5.28 -2.13 3.52
N LEU A 70 -4.61 -3.21 3.16
CA LEU A 70 -3.35 -3.14 2.44
C LEU A 70 -3.33 -4.20 1.36
N TRP A 71 -2.99 -3.81 0.13
CA TRP A 71 -2.84 -4.73 -1.00
C TRP A 71 -1.94 -4.09 -2.05
N ASP A 72 -1.76 -4.78 -3.18
CA ASP A 72 -1.08 -4.26 -4.36
C ASP A 72 -2.05 -4.16 -5.53
N THR A 73 -1.72 -3.33 -6.52
CA THR A 73 -2.54 -3.18 -7.72
C THR A 73 -2.41 -4.39 -8.65
N LEU A 74 -1.24 -5.03 -8.66
CA LEU A 74 -0.96 -6.12 -9.59
C LEU A 74 -0.86 -7.47 -8.90
N GLU A 75 -1.52 -8.48 -9.46
CA GLU A 75 -1.35 -9.87 -9.07
C GLU A 75 -0.07 -10.44 -9.66
N ARG A 76 0.18 -10.15 -10.94
CA ARG A 76 1.33 -10.63 -11.69
C ARG A 76 1.79 -9.58 -12.67
N CYS A 77 3.08 -9.58 -12.92
CA CYS A 77 3.67 -8.80 -14.01
C CYS A 77 5.07 -9.34 -14.30
N THR A 78 5.63 -8.90 -15.43
CA THR A 78 7.01 -9.17 -15.78
C THR A 78 7.82 -7.90 -15.56
N ILE A 79 8.89 -8.00 -14.76
CA ILE A 79 9.78 -6.88 -14.49
C ILE A 79 11.21 -7.26 -14.85
N THR A 80 11.89 -6.40 -15.60
CA THR A 80 13.31 -6.53 -15.88
C THR A 80 14.06 -5.70 -14.85
N GLY A 81 14.65 -6.36 -13.86
CA GLY A 81 15.25 -5.67 -12.72
C GLY A 81 14.18 -5.19 -11.72
N ALA A 82 14.44 -4.09 -11.04
CA ALA A 82 13.56 -3.56 -9.99
C ALA A 82 12.83 -2.27 -10.38
N SER A 83 12.91 -1.87 -11.63
CA SER A 83 12.32 -0.61 -12.09
C SER A 83 10.84 -0.78 -12.43
N ASP A 84 10.00 0.10 -11.89
CA ASP A 84 8.58 0.14 -12.23
C ASP A 84 8.34 0.43 -13.72
N ALA A 85 9.28 1.14 -14.37
CA ALA A 85 9.17 1.44 -15.80
C ALA A 85 9.30 0.21 -16.68
N SER A 86 9.82 -0.91 -16.14
CA SER A 86 10.01 -2.15 -16.89
C SER A 86 8.85 -3.13 -16.73
N ILE A 87 7.75 -2.73 -16.09
CA ILE A 87 6.59 -3.62 -15.89
C ILE A 87 5.95 -3.98 -17.22
N ARG A 88 5.77 -5.28 -17.43
CA ARG A 88 5.14 -5.87 -18.64
C ARG A 88 4.11 -6.91 -18.21
N ASP A 89 3.19 -7.22 -19.11
CA ASP A 89 2.21 -8.31 -18.92
C ASP A 89 1.48 -8.17 -17.57
N ALA A 90 1.03 -6.95 -17.27
CA ALA A 90 0.40 -6.64 -16.01
C ALA A 90 -0.96 -7.34 -15.89
N VAL A 91 -1.16 -8.07 -14.78
CA VAL A 91 -2.45 -8.68 -14.41
C VAL A 91 -2.89 -8.03 -13.12
N PRO A 92 -3.96 -7.22 -13.14
CA PRO A 92 -4.41 -6.55 -11.92
C PRO A 92 -5.02 -7.53 -10.92
N ASN A 93 -4.94 -7.16 -9.63
CA ASN A 93 -5.62 -7.90 -8.58
C ASN A 93 -7.13 -7.73 -8.68
N ASP A 94 -7.88 -8.70 -8.15
CA ASP A 94 -9.35 -8.68 -8.18
C ASP A 94 -9.88 -7.77 -7.06
N ILE A 95 -9.91 -6.47 -7.33
CA ILE A 95 -10.37 -5.50 -6.33
C ILE A 95 -11.86 -5.67 -6.01
N ALA A 96 -12.66 -6.14 -6.97
CA ALA A 96 -14.09 -6.36 -6.72
C ALA A 96 -14.30 -7.41 -5.63
N ALA A 97 -13.45 -8.45 -5.58
CA ALA A 97 -13.54 -9.46 -4.53
C ALA A 97 -13.25 -8.87 -3.15
N LEU A 98 -12.28 -7.94 -3.07
CA LEU A 98 -11.98 -7.27 -1.80
C LEU A 98 -13.12 -6.35 -1.36
N LEU A 99 -13.68 -5.59 -2.29
CA LEU A 99 -14.79 -4.68 -2.00
C LEU A 99 -16.05 -5.42 -1.53
N ALA A 100 -16.20 -6.66 -1.96
CA ALA A 100 -17.32 -7.50 -1.50
C ALA A 100 -17.16 -7.98 -0.07
N LYS A 101 -15.92 -7.94 0.48
CA LYS A 101 -15.59 -8.47 1.80
C LYS A 101 -15.31 -7.41 2.86
N ALA A 102 -15.05 -6.17 2.45
CA ALA A 102 -14.72 -5.09 3.38
C ALA A 102 -15.38 -3.79 2.91
N PRO A 103 -15.83 -2.93 3.85
CA PRO A 103 -16.54 -1.70 3.51
C PRO A 103 -15.59 -0.58 3.09
N ILE A 104 -14.77 -0.81 2.07
CA ILE A 104 -13.78 0.17 1.60
C ILE A 104 -14.51 1.38 1.01
N GLU A 105 -14.17 2.57 1.47
CA GLU A 105 -14.76 3.83 1.02
C GLU A 105 -13.73 4.75 0.38
N ALA A 106 -12.45 4.55 0.66
CA ALA A 106 -11.37 5.38 0.13
C ALA A 106 -10.21 4.51 -0.31
N VAL A 107 -9.52 4.94 -1.37
CA VAL A 107 -8.37 4.24 -1.93
C VAL A 107 -7.20 5.22 -2.04
N PHE A 108 -6.04 4.81 -1.54
CA PHE A 108 -4.82 5.58 -1.57
C PHE A 108 -3.74 4.78 -2.27
N CYS A 109 -3.07 5.38 -3.24
CA CYS A 109 -2.02 4.72 -4.00
C CYS A 109 -0.65 5.19 -3.56
N ASN A 110 0.20 4.25 -3.19
CA ASN A 110 1.57 4.52 -2.75
C ASN A 110 2.45 4.69 -3.99
N GLY A 111 2.58 5.93 -4.45
CA GLY A 111 3.40 6.29 -5.59
C GLY A 111 2.62 6.44 -6.90
N ALA A 112 3.27 7.08 -7.86
CA ALA A 112 2.65 7.41 -9.15
C ALA A 112 2.36 6.16 -9.99
N THR A 113 3.22 5.15 -9.94
CA THR A 113 3.02 3.92 -10.72
C THR A 113 1.79 3.17 -10.25
N ALA A 114 1.61 3.01 -8.93
CA ALA A 114 0.42 2.39 -8.38
C ALA A 114 -0.84 3.16 -8.79
N TYR A 115 -0.78 4.48 -8.71
CA TYR A 115 -1.91 5.34 -9.09
C TYR A 115 -2.27 5.18 -10.56
N ARG A 116 -1.28 5.16 -11.45
CA ARG A 116 -1.49 4.99 -12.88
C ARG A 116 -2.15 3.65 -13.20
N ILE A 117 -1.64 2.57 -12.58
CA ILE A 117 -2.18 1.22 -12.80
C ILE A 117 -3.59 1.11 -12.25
N TYR A 118 -3.83 1.63 -11.05
CA TYR A 118 -5.16 1.63 -10.45
C TYR A 118 -6.16 2.37 -11.33
N THR A 119 -5.80 3.56 -11.79
CA THR A 119 -6.69 4.38 -12.61
C THR A 119 -7.04 3.68 -13.92
N LYS A 120 -6.07 2.99 -14.52
CA LYS A 120 -6.26 2.32 -15.80
C LYS A 120 -7.06 1.02 -15.68
N TYR A 121 -6.76 0.19 -14.68
CA TYR A 121 -7.28 -1.17 -14.62
C TYR A 121 -8.29 -1.43 -13.50
N LEU A 122 -8.20 -0.72 -12.39
CA LEU A 122 -8.98 -1.03 -11.20
C LEU A 122 -10.10 -0.02 -10.94
N GLN A 123 -9.88 1.26 -11.22
CA GLN A 123 -10.92 2.27 -10.99
C GLN A 123 -12.19 2.00 -11.79
N PRO A 124 -12.13 1.55 -13.07
CA PRO A 124 -13.35 1.21 -13.80
C PRO A 124 -14.17 0.09 -13.14
N VAL A 125 -13.51 -0.77 -12.36
CA VAL A 125 -14.16 -1.86 -11.63
C VAL A 125 -14.68 -1.40 -10.28
N SER A 126 -13.88 -0.64 -9.53
CA SER A 126 -14.22 -0.24 -8.16
C SER A 126 -15.20 0.93 -8.10
N GLY A 127 -15.13 1.83 -9.08
CA GLY A 127 -15.89 3.07 -9.03
C GLY A 127 -15.39 4.09 -8.04
N ILE A 128 -14.25 3.85 -7.38
CA ILE A 128 -13.68 4.73 -6.36
C ILE A 128 -12.45 5.43 -6.92
N ALA A 129 -12.47 6.76 -6.96
CA ALA A 129 -11.30 7.53 -7.36
C ALA A 129 -10.23 7.44 -6.26
N ALA A 130 -8.98 7.18 -6.66
CA ALA A 130 -7.88 7.08 -5.70
C ALA A 130 -7.20 8.41 -5.47
N VAL A 131 -6.56 8.52 -4.30
CA VAL A 131 -5.64 9.63 -3.99
C VAL A 131 -4.23 9.13 -4.23
N LYS A 132 -3.46 9.87 -5.03
CA LYS A 132 -2.06 9.56 -5.26
C LYS A 132 -1.22 10.14 -4.12
N LEU A 133 -0.45 9.30 -3.45
CA LEU A 133 0.45 9.72 -2.39
C LEU A 133 1.91 9.49 -2.81
N PRO A 134 2.85 10.27 -2.25
CA PRO A 134 4.26 10.09 -2.60
C PRO A 134 4.74 8.71 -2.18
N SER A 135 5.58 8.08 -3.01
CA SER A 135 6.11 6.75 -2.77
C SER A 135 6.96 6.71 -1.51
N THR A 136 6.76 5.68 -0.68
CA THR A 136 7.59 5.41 0.50
C THR A 136 8.88 4.68 0.14
N SER A 137 9.05 4.28 -1.12
CA SER A 137 10.23 3.57 -1.60
C SER A 137 11.51 4.39 -1.40
N PRO A 138 12.64 3.74 -1.05
CA PRO A 138 13.93 4.43 -1.00
C PRO A 138 14.34 5.03 -2.35
N ALA A 139 13.77 4.55 -3.47
CA ALA A 139 13.99 5.14 -4.79
C ALA A 139 13.43 6.57 -4.89
N ASN A 140 12.50 6.96 -4.03
CA ASN A 140 11.96 8.31 -3.96
C ASN A 140 12.74 9.15 -2.93
N ALA A 141 14.06 9.18 -3.07
CA ALA A 141 14.96 9.82 -2.08
C ALA A 141 14.76 11.33 -1.96
N ALA A 142 14.21 11.97 -2.98
CA ALA A 142 13.95 13.42 -2.95
C ALA A 142 12.83 13.79 -1.98
N CYS A 143 11.94 12.85 -1.65
CA CYS A 143 10.87 13.09 -0.69
C CYS A 143 11.37 12.79 0.73
N ARG A 144 11.44 13.82 1.56
CA ARG A 144 11.93 13.69 2.93
C ARG A 144 10.92 12.97 3.83
N PRO A 145 11.38 12.30 4.90
CA PRO A 145 10.48 11.64 5.85
C PRO A 145 9.41 12.56 6.43
N GLU A 146 9.75 13.83 6.72
CA GLU A 146 8.80 14.80 7.24
C GLU A 146 7.71 15.09 6.22
N THR A 147 8.06 15.27 4.96
CA THR A 147 7.11 15.53 3.87
C THR A 147 6.20 14.31 3.66
N LEU A 148 6.75 13.10 3.74
CA LEU A 148 5.95 11.88 3.66
C LEU A 148 4.89 11.86 4.77
N ARG A 149 5.29 12.11 6.01
CA ARG A 149 4.36 12.08 7.14
C ARG A 149 3.28 13.15 7.01
N GLU A 150 3.65 14.35 6.56
CA GLU A 150 2.67 15.42 6.37
C GLU A 150 1.65 15.06 5.29
N THR A 151 2.12 14.61 4.13
CA THR A 151 1.25 14.32 2.99
C THR A 151 0.37 13.10 3.26
N TRP A 152 0.96 12.02 3.74
CA TRP A 152 0.21 10.81 4.09
C TRP A 152 -0.73 11.06 5.27
N GLY A 153 -0.27 11.85 6.24
CA GLY A 153 -1.10 12.21 7.39
C GLY A 153 -2.34 13.00 7.00
N ALA A 154 -2.19 13.99 6.13
CA ALA A 154 -3.34 14.77 5.66
C ALA A 154 -4.38 13.89 4.97
N ALA A 155 -3.94 12.84 4.26
CA ALA A 155 -4.83 11.92 3.57
C ALA A 155 -5.44 10.87 4.49
N LEU A 156 -4.64 10.26 5.36
CA LEU A 156 -5.05 9.08 6.14
C LEU A 156 -5.66 9.38 7.50
N LEU A 157 -5.24 10.46 8.19
CA LEU A 157 -5.73 10.72 9.55
C LEU A 157 -7.26 10.77 9.66
N PRO A 158 -8.00 11.32 8.67
CA PRO A 158 -9.46 11.27 8.73
C PRO A 158 -10.04 9.85 8.76
N TRP A 159 -9.28 8.86 8.30
CA TRP A 159 -9.72 7.46 8.21
C TRP A 159 -9.22 6.57 9.34
N ILE A 160 -8.13 7.00 10.01
CA ILE A 160 -7.55 6.26 11.11
C ILE A 160 -8.45 6.40 12.34
N ASN A 161 -8.73 5.30 13.02
CA ASN A 161 -9.55 5.25 14.24
C ASN A 161 -11.02 5.66 14.04
N LYS A 162 -11.55 5.42 12.84
CA LYS A 162 -12.96 5.63 12.57
C LYS A 162 -13.83 4.45 12.97
#